data_6d7885c968170844469fdd22e97e9f5c
#
_entry.id   6d7885c968170844469fdd22e97e9f5c
#
_cell.length_a   1.000
_cell.length_b   1.000
_cell.length_c   1.000
_cell.angle_alpha   90.00
_cell.angle_beta   90.00
_cell.angle_gamma   90.00
#
_symmetry.space_group_name_H-M   'P 1'
#
loop_
_entity.id
_entity.type
_entity.pdbx_description
1 polymer ?
#
loop_
_entity_poly.entity_id
_entity_poly.type
_entity_poly.pdbx_seq_one_letter_code
_entity_poly.pdbx_strand_id
1 'polypeptide(L)'
;PGTAVDMTRLDKVIDYPARDMTITVQAGIRVSRLQEILASEGQTLPLDIPWPDKATVGGVLSCNVSGSRRLAHGTPRDFVIGLTVVDDHGKLTKSGGRVVKNVAGYDMAKLHIGAHGTLGPMAQVTLKVRPLAPVRAWLAMPLKPGKHGQAADRAHACACRPVAFDLLALPGGPVAWTAMAGFEGEAPAVAWQVAKAKDEFKDLVHGQVIECQPNSVDAMATKLADRTDPAYGSVAALGCLPGRAADLAARVLSDIPGAVIHALPGSGVIKAVIPEGTDPRA
;
A
#
# COMPACT_ATOMS: atom_id res chain seq x y z
N PRO A 1 4.49 19.28 26.84
CA PRO A 1 3.02 19.14 26.82
C PRO A 1 2.51 19.75 25.51
N GLY A 2 1.74 18.97 24.75
CA GLY A 2 1.12 19.39 23.49
C GLY A 2 -0.37 19.15 23.55
N THR A 3 -1.12 19.76 22.62
CA THR A 3 -2.56 19.54 22.45
C THR A 3 -2.79 18.47 21.40
N ALA A 4 -3.52 17.41 21.72
CA ALA A 4 -3.98 16.43 20.75
C ALA A 4 -5.30 16.93 20.14
N VAL A 5 -5.37 16.94 18.81
CA VAL A 5 -6.58 17.30 18.07
C VAL A 5 -7.17 16.06 17.43
N ASP A 6 -8.35 15.64 17.90
CA ASP A 6 -9.07 14.51 17.33
C ASP A 6 -9.88 14.99 16.11
N MET A 7 -9.54 14.47 14.93
CA MET A 7 -10.18 14.81 13.66
C MET A 7 -11.31 13.84 13.28
N THR A 8 -11.57 12.79 14.07
CA THR A 8 -12.54 11.72 13.72
C THR A 8 -13.99 12.20 13.59
N ARG A 9 -14.34 13.36 14.14
CA ARG A 9 -15.65 13.98 14.00
C ARG A 9 -15.84 14.70 12.66
N LEU A 10 -14.78 14.90 11.88
CA LEU A 10 -14.84 15.42 10.51
C LEU A 10 -14.92 14.23 9.51
N ASP A 11 -16.07 13.58 9.44
CA ASP A 11 -16.25 12.29 8.75
C ASP A 11 -17.28 12.33 7.61
N LYS A 12 -17.71 13.53 7.18
CA LYS A 12 -18.74 13.68 6.16
C LYS A 12 -18.20 13.60 4.74
N VAL A 13 -19.01 13.02 3.84
CA VAL A 13 -18.89 13.26 2.42
C VAL A 13 -19.43 14.65 2.10
N ILE A 14 -18.61 15.48 1.48
CA ILE A 14 -18.95 16.86 1.11
C ILE A 14 -19.58 16.87 -0.28
N ASP A 15 -19.02 16.11 -1.20
CA ASP A 15 -19.49 16.02 -2.57
C ASP A 15 -18.99 14.76 -3.25
N TYR A 16 -19.85 14.10 -4.03
CA TYR A 16 -19.50 12.89 -4.75
C TYR A 16 -20.16 12.81 -6.13
N PRO A 17 -19.63 13.52 -7.13
CA PRO A 17 -20.03 13.33 -8.52
C PRO A 17 -19.42 12.04 -9.08
N ALA A 18 -20.07 10.90 -8.84
CA ALA A 18 -19.52 9.57 -9.18
C ALA A 18 -19.13 9.46 -10.66
N ARG A 19 -19.87 10.11 -11.58
CA ARG A 19 -19.55 10.12 -13.03
C ARG A 19 -18.22 10.80 -13.34
N ASP A 20 -17.79 11.75 -12.51
CA ASP A 20 -16.51 12.46 -12.68
C ASP A 20 -15.34 11.72 -12.05
N MET A 21 -15.60 10.55 -11.43
CA MET A 21 -14.59 9.74 -10.76
C MET A 21 -13.82 10.52 -9.69
N THR A 22 -14.52 11.40 -8.96
CA THR A 22 -13.95 12.20 -7.89
C THR A 22 -14.87 12.23 -6.66
N ILE A 23 -14.27 12.30 -5.47
CA ILE A 23 -15.00 12.45 -4.22
C ILE A 23 -14.30 13.48 -3.33
N THR A 24 -15.07 14.33 -2.67
CA THR A 24 -14.58 15.26 -1.65
C THR A 24 -15.12 14.84 -0.30
N VAL A 25 -14.23 14.58 0.64
CA VAL A 25 -14.56 14.13 1.99
C VAL A 25 -13.87 14.98 3.05
N GLN A 26 -14.39 14.98 4.25
CA GLN A 26 -13.68 15.44 5.43
C GLN A 26 -12.59 14.44 5.82
N ALA A 27 -11.45 14.95 6.28
CA ALA A 27 -10.23 14.14 6.43
C ALA A 27 -10.30 13.09 7.57
N GLY A 28 -11.24 13.23 8.50
CA GLY A 28 -11.47 12.27 9.59
C GLY A 28 -12.34 11.08 9.21
N ILE A 29 -12.87 11.01 7.98
CA ILE A 29 -13.63 9.84 7.52
C ILE A 29 -12.74 8.59 7.55
N ARG A 30 -13.29 7.47 8.03
CA ARG A 30 -12.57 6.18 8.05
C ARG A 30 -12.44 5.62 6.64
N VAL A 31 -11.32 4.97 6.38
CA VAL A 31 -11.03 4.40 5.06
C VAL A 31 -12.05 3.32 4.69
N SER A 32 -12.46 2.46 5.63
CA SER A 32 -13.51 1.47 5.38
C SER A 32 -14.82 2.13 4.94
N ARG A 33 -15.24 3.18 5.65
CA ARG A 33 -16.47 3.92 5.31
C ARG A 33 -16.38 4.58 3.94
N LEU A 34 -15.24 5.17 3.59
CA LEU A 34 -15.00 5.71 2.26
C LEU A 34 -15.12 4.62 1.19
N GLN A 35 -14.49 3.45 1.41
CA GLN A 35 -14.53 2.34 0.45
C GLN A 35 -15.94 1.77 0.26
N GLU A 36 -16.75 1.67 1.32
CA GLU A 36 -18.18 1.28 1.23
C GLU A 36 -18.97 2.23 0.33
N ILE A 37 -18.79 3.55 0.54
CA ILE A 37 -19.46 4.58 -0.27
C ILE A 37 -19.03 4.50 -1.73
N LEU A 38 -17.75 4.32 -1.99
CA LEU A 38 -17.23 4.17 -3.36
C LEU A 38 -17.73 2.89 -4.02
N ALA A 39 -17.75 1.79 -3.28
CA ALA A 39 -18.20 0.49 -3.79
C ALA A 39 -19.68 0.49 -4.19
N SER A 40 -20.55 1.29 -3.52
CA SER A 40 -21.96 1.42 -3.91
C SER A 40 -22.16 2.02 -5.32
N GLU A 41 -21.14 2.72 -5.84
CA GLU A 41 -21.10 3.26 -7.20
C GLU A 41 -20.13 2.49 -8.11
N GLY A 42 -19.71 1.27 -7.71
CA GLY A 42 -18.76 0.46 -8.47
C GLY A 42 -17.36 1.07 -8.57
N GLN A 43 -16.94 1.86 -7.58
CA GLN A 43 -15.67 2.57 -7.55
C GLN A 43 -14.83 2.16 -6.34
N THR A 44 -13.55 2.50 -6.38
CA THR A 44 -12.60 2.23 -5.30
C THR A 44 -11.49 3.27 -5.25
N LEU A 45 -10.89 3.45 -4.08
CA LEU A 45 -9.58 4.04 -3.91
C LEU A 45 -8.58 2.89 -3.73
N PRO A 46 -7.77 2.55 -4.76
CA PRO A 46 -6.99 1.31 -4.79
C PRO A 46 -5.70 1.43 -3.95
N LEU A 47 -5.85 1.71 -2.67
CA LEU A 47 -4.79 1.78 -1.68
C LEU A 47 -4.93 0.63 -0.69
N ASP A 48 -3.81 -0.03 -0.37
CA ASP A 48 -3.76 -1.06 0.66
C ASP A 48 -3.45 -0.39 2.00
N ILE A 49 -4.48 -0.14 2.78
CA ILE A 49 -4.38 0.55 4.05
C ILE A 49 -4.60 -0.45 5.18
N PRO A 50 -3.63 -0.61 6.10
CA PRO A 50 -3.82 -1.43 7.28
C PRO A 50 -4.87 -0.79 8.20
N TRP A 51 -5.65 -1.65 8.89
CA TRP A 51 -6.73 -1.24 9.81
C TRP A 51 -7.71 -0.20 9.22
N PRO A 52 -8.34 -0.47 8.06
CA PRO A 52 -9.19 0.51 7.39
C PRO A 52 -10.33 1.02 8.27
N ASP A 53 -10.77 0.22 9.24
CA ASP A 53 -11.81 0.58 10.23
C ASP A 53 -11.33 1.57 11.30
N LYS A 54 -10.02 1.73 11.46
CA LYS A 54 -9.41 2.67 12.40
C LYS A 54 -8.75 3.85 11.70
N ALA A 55 -8.15 3.60 10.54
CA ALA A 55 -7.43 4.59 9.76
C ALA A 55 -8.38 5.63 9.19
N THR A 56 -8.04 6.91 9.32
CA THR A 56 -8.74 8.01 8.66
C THR A 56 -8.02 8.41 7.38
N VAL A 57 -8.75 9.00 6.43
CA VAL A 57 -8.18 9.49 5.17
C VAL A 57 -7.04 10.47 5.43
N GLY A 58 -7.25 11.43 6.33
CA GLY A 58 -6.21 12.40 6.71
C GLY A 58 -4.98 11.75 7.31
N GLY A 59 -5.15 10.74 8.17
CA GLY A 59 -4.04 9.98 8.76
C GLY A 59 -3.23 9.22 7.70
N VAL A 60 -3.92 8.56 6.77
CA VAL A 60 -3.29 7.85 5.64
C VAL A 60 -2.47 8.80 4.78
N LEU A 61 -3.03 9.97 4.45
CA LEU A 61 -2.34 11.00 3.66
C LEU A 61 -1.16 11.59 4.42
N SER A 62 -1.34 11.91 5.70
CA SER A 62 -0.28 12.47 6.54
C SER A 62 0.95 11.56 6.61
N CYS A 63 0.74 10.25 6.67
CA CYS A 63 1.81 9.25 6.69
C CYS A 63 2.22 8.74 5.30
N ASN A 64 1.49 9.11 4.24
CA ASN A 64 1.65 8.60 2.88
C ASN A 64 1.68 7.06 2.82
N VAL A 65 0.78 6.42 3.57
CA VAL A 65 0.72 4.96 3.70
C VAL A 65 0.28 4.32 2.40
N SER A 66 1.03 3.35 1.93
CA SER A 66 0.69 2.55 0.75
C SER A 66 1.16 1.11 0.92
N GLY A 67 0.54 0.18 0.20
CA GLY A 67 0.88 -1.24 0.19
C GLY A 67 1.33 -1.74 -1.18
N SER A 68 1.06 -3.01 -1.43
CA SER A 68 1.56 -3.77 -2.57
C SER A 68 1.06 -3.26 -3.91
N ARG A 69 -0.22 -2.86 -4.00
CA ARG A 69 -0.83 -2.33 -5.24
C ARG A 69 -0.29 -0.95 -5.67
N ARG A 70 0.55 -0.35 -4.84
CA ARG A 70 1.29 0.85 -5.23
C ARG A 70 2.11 0.63 -6.50
N LEU A 71 2.49 -0.60 -6.82
CA LEU A 71 3.22 -0.95 -8.04
C LEU A 71 2.47 -0.46 -9.30
N ALA A 72 1.18 -0.70 -9.40
CA ALA A 72 0.37 -0.31 -10.55
C ALA A 72 -0.40 1.00 -10.35
N HIS A 73 -0.82 1.30 -9.14
CA HIS A 73 -1.75 2.40 -8.86
C HIS A 73 -1.09 3.66 -8.31
N GLY A 74 0.14 3.55 -7.79
CA GLY A 74 0.84 4.65 -7.15
C GLY A 74 0.53 4.77 -5.66
N THR A 75 0.75 5.95 -5.11
CA THR A 75 0.65 6.27 -3.68
C THR A 75 -0.58 7.15 -3.40
N PRO A 76 -0.96 7.39 -2.14
CA PRO A 76 -2.00 8.36 -1.80
C PRO A 76 -1.80 9.72 -2.48
N ARG A 77 -0.56 10.14 -2.65
CA ARG A 77 -0.18 11.38 -3.33
C ARG A 77 -0.68 11.48 -4.78
N ASP A 78 -0.81 10.33 -5.45
CA ASP A 78 -1.25 10.27 -6.84
C ASP A 78 -2.76 10.39 -7.00
N PHE A 79 -3.52 10.23 -5.90
CA PHE A 79 -4.97 10.31 -5.88
C PHE A 79 -5.52 11.64 -5.39
N VAL A 80 -4.75 12.41 -4.62
CA VAL A 80 -5.18 13.71 -4.11
C VAL A 80 -5.11 14.76 -5.24
N ILE A 81 -6.26 15.39 -5.53
CA ILE A 81 -6.38 16.48 -6.50
C ILE A 81 -6.77 17.81 -5.85
N GLY A 82 -7.23 17.79 -4.60
CA GLY A 82 -7.52 18.98 -3.81
C GLY A 82 -7.38 18.71 -2.32
N LEU A 83 -6.93 19.74 -1.59
CA LEU A 83 -6.72 19.67 -0.15
C LEU A 83 -7.12 21.00 0.51
N THR A 84 -7.78 20.92 1.66
CA THR A 84 -8.01 22.04 2.55
C THR A 84 -7.34 21.74 3.88
N VAL A 85 -6.47 22.63 4.32
CA VAL A 85 -5.73 22.52 5.58
C VAL A 85 -5.99 23.73 6.46
N VAL A 86 -5.79 23.59 7.75
CA VAL A 86 -5.76 24.71 8.70
C VAL A 86 -4.31 25.11 8.90
N ASP A 87 -3.99 26.37 8.68
CA ASP A 87 -2.65 26.91 8.88
C ASP A 87 -2.38 27.26 10.37
N ASP A 88 -1.19 27.76 10.67
CA ASP A 88 -0.74 28.17 12.01
C ASP A 88 -1.51 29.35 12.59
N HIS A 89 -2.24 30.11 11.75
CA HIS A 89 -3.13 31.19 12.15
C HIS A 89 -4.59 30.77 12.32
N GLY A 90 -4.87 29.45 12.17
CA GLY A 90 -6.25 28.91 12.22
C GLY A 90 -7.06 29.17 10.96
N LYS A 91 -6.47 29.64 9.88
CA LYS A 91 -7.12 29.95 8.62
C LYS A 91 -7.18 28.71 7.72
N LEU A 92 -8.30 28.53 7.01
CA LEU A 92 -8.45 27.51 6.00
C LEU A 92 -7.73 27.90 4.70
N THR A 93 -6.73 27.13 4.33
CA THR A 93 -6.00 27.26 3.08
C THR A 93 -6.35 26.13 2.14
N LYS A 94 -6.67 26.45 0.89
CA LYS A 94 -7.05 25.47 -0.15
C LYS A 94 -5.97 25.36 -1.21
N SER A 95 -5.69 24.14 -1.63
CA SER A 95 -4.80 23.82 -2.74
C SER A 95 -5.46 22.83 -3.68
N GLY A 96 -5.28 23.01 -4.99
CA GLY A 96 -5.94 22.17 -5.99
C GLY A 96 -7.44 22.41 -6.09
N GLY A 97 -8.16 21.44 -6.64
CA GLY A 97 -9.60 21.55 -6.86
C GLY A 97 -10.16 20.24 -7.46
N ARG A 98 -11.41 20.30 -7.94
CA ARG A 98 -12.11 19.15 -8.55
C ARG A 98 -11.69 18.86 -10.00
N VAL A 99 -10.68 19.54 -10.51
CA VAL A 99 -10.19 19.34 -11.88
C VAL A 99 -9.02 18.37 -11.89
N VAL A 100 -9.08 17.40 -12.77
CA VAL A 100 -8.04 16.35 -12.91
C VAL A 100 -6.69 16.94 -13.33
N LYS A 101 -6.70 18.10 -13.96
CA LYS A 101 -5.50 18.85 -14.37
C LYS A 101 -5.58 20.29 -13.87
N ASN A 102 -4.72 20.62 -12.92
CA ASN A 102 -4.47 22.00 -12.50
C ASN A 102 -3.05 22.38 -12.93
N VAL A 103 -2.92 23.35 -13.82
CA VAL A 103 -1.64 23.84 -14.35
C VAL A 103 -1.29 25.23 -13.80
N ALA A 104 -2.15 25.82 -12.98
CA ALA A 104 -1.92 27.12 -12.38
C ALA A 104 -1.40 26.96 -10.94
N GLY A 105 -0.18 27.41 -10.69
CA GLY A 105 0.45 27.44 -9.38
C GLY A 105 1.10 26.10 -8.95
N TYR A 106 1.65 26.11 -7.74
CA TYR A 106 2.30 24.96 -7.14
C TYR A 106 1.25 23.97 -6.58
N ASP A 107 1.54 22.68 -6.68
CA ASP A 107 0.73 21.62 -6.04
C ASP A 107 1.08 21.54 -4.54
N MET A 108 0.53 22.46 -3.78
CA MET A 108 0.77 22.58 -2.35
C MET A 108 0.22 21.38 -1.57
N ALA A 109 -0.76 20.64 -2.12
CA ALA A 109 -1.26 19.42 -1.50
C ALA A 109 -0.13 18.40 -1.27
N LYS A 110 0.83 18.34 -2.20
CA LYS A 110 1.98 17.44 -2.12
C LYS A 110 2.95 17.71 -0.97
N LEU A 111 2.94 18.90 -0.38
CA LEU A 111 3.74 19.21 0.80
C LEU A 111 3.17 18.55 2.06
N HIS A 112 1.84 18.49 2.17
CA HIS A 112 1.16 17.96 3.36
C HIS A 112 1.14 16.43 3.39
N ILE A 113 1.19 15.77 2.20
CA ILE A 113 1.17 14.32 2.11
C ILE A 113 2.54 13.76 2.48
N GLY A 114 2.58 12.95 3.55
CA GLY A 114 3.82 12.44 4.14
C GLY A 114 4.49 13.39 5.13
N ALA A 115 3.87 14.53 5.44
CA ALA A 115 4.40 15.49 6.42
C ALA A 115 4.06 15.14 7.88
N HIS A 116 3.42 13.99 8.14
CA HIS A 116 3.03 13.54 9.48
C HIS A 116 2.20 14.56 10.29
N GLY A 117 1.43 15.43 9.60
CA GLY A 117 0.63 16.47 10.23
C GLY A 117 1.40 17.69 10.75
N THR A 118 2.72 17.78 10.50
CA THR A 118 3.58 18.86 11.01
C THR A 118 3.31 20.22 10.37
N LEU A 119 2.65 20.24 9.21
CA LEU A 119 2.34 21.46 8.45
C LEU A 119 0.90 21.96 8.65
N GLY A 120 0.17 21.34 9.57
CA GLY A 120 -1.22 21.67 9.90
C GLY A 120 -2.21 20.52 9.64
N PRO A 121 -3.34 20.52 10.34
CA PRO A 121 -4.37 19.48 10.18
C PRO A 121 -5.11 19.61 8.84
N MET A 122 -5.31 18.47 8.19
CA MET A 122 -6.11 18.37 6.97
C MET A 122 -7.59 18.36 7.34
N ALA A 123 -8.38 19.29 6.79
CA ALA A 123 -9.83 19.39 7.05
C ALA A 123 -10.65 18.66 5.98
N GLN A 124 -10.32 18.85 4.70
CA GLN A 124 -11.01 18.23 3.57
C GLN A 124 -10.03 17.76 2.52
N VAL A 125 -10.39 16.69 1.83
CA VAL A 125 -9.60 16.09 0.76
C VAL A 125 -10.50 15.81 -0.43
N THR A 126 -10.04 16.18 -1.63
CA THR A 126 -10.65 15.76 -2.90
C THR A 126 -9.75 14.71 -3.53
N LEU A 127 -10.33 13.54 -3.78
CA LEU A 127 -9.67 12.36 -4.32
C LEU A 127 -10.21 12.04 -5.71
N LYS A 128 -9.33 11.66 -6.62
CA LYS A 128 -9.74 10.89 -7.80
C LYS A 128 -9.84 9.42 -7.41
N VAL A 129 -10.82 8.73 -7.96
CA VAL A 129 -11.07 7.32 -7.69
C VAL A 129 -10.98 6.50 -8.98
N ARG A 130 -11.10 5.19 -8.89
CA ARG A 130 -11.04 4.27 -10.02
C ARG A 130 -12.25 3.35 -10.03
N PRO A 131 -12.62 2.76 -11.19
CA PRO A 131 -13.58 1.66 -11.22
C PRO A 131 -13.10 0.52 -10.32
N LEU A 132 -14.04 -0.09 -9.62
CA LEU A 132 -13.79 -1.30 -8.86
C LEU A 132 -13.54 -2.46 -9.82
N ALA A 133 -12.41 -3.13 -9.68
CA ALA A 133 -12.10 -4.30 -10.49
C ALA A 133 -13.08 -5.45 -10.16
N PRO A 134 -13.75 -6.06 -11.17
CA PRO A 134 -14.71 -7.14 -10.93
C PRO A 134 -14.05 -8.39 -10.35
N VAL A 135 -12.80 -8.66 -10.69
CA VAL A 135 -12.05 -9.82 -10.23
C VAL A 135 -10.69 -9.40 -9.69
N ARG A 136 -10.33 -9.98 -8.55
CA ARG A 136 -8.99 -9.93 -7.96
C ARG A 136 -8.47 -11.34 -7.77
N ALA A 137 -7.21 -11.59 -8.07
CA ALA A 137 -6.54 -12.86 -7.86
C ALA A 137 -5.14 -12.65 -7.29
N TRP A 138 -4.70 -13.58 -6.46
CA TRP A 138 -3.35 -13.57 -5.89
C TRP A 138 -2.70 -14.94 -6.04
N LEU A 139 -1.41 -14.93 -6.37
CA LEU A 139 -0.57 -16.10 -6.41
C LEU A 139 0.51 -16.02 -5.33
N ALA A 140 0.65 -17.06 -4.54
CA ALA A 140 1.81 -17.29 -3.69
C ALA A 140 2.72 -18.31 -4.37
N MET A 141 3.95 -17.91 -4.62
CA MET A 141 4.97 -18.65 -5.35
C MET A 141 6.18 -18.89 -4.42
N PRO A 142 6.24 -20.04 -3.73
CA PRO A 142 7.43 -20.41 -2.97
C PRO A 142 8.65 -20.43 -3.89
N LEU A 143 9.73 -19.76 -3.54
CA LEU A 143 10.91 -19.61 -4.41
C LEU A 143 11.97 -20.64 -4.09
N LYS A 144 12.68 -21.11 -5.11
CA LYS A 144 13.92 -21.86 -4.96
C LYS A 144 14.97 -21.01 -4.25
N PRO A 145 15.89 -21.60 -3.49
CA PRO A 145 16.96 -20.89 -2.81
C PRO A 145 17.70 -19.92 -3.74
N GLY A 146 17.91 -18.69 -3.29
CA GLY A 146 18.65 -17.67 -4.04
C GLY A 146 17.92 -17.06 -5.25
N LYS A 147 16.64 -17.38 -5.49
CA LYS A 147 15.89 -16.90 -6.67
C LYS A 147 15.06 -15.62 -6.43
N HIS A 148 15.08 -15.06 -5.23
CA HIS A 148 14.28 -13.87 -4.87
C HIS A 148 14.63 -12.63 -5.74
N GLY A 149 15.91 -12.38 -6.02
CA GLY A 149 16.34 -11.28 -6.91
C GLY A 149 15.85 -11.49 -8.34
N GLN A 150 16.03 -12.69 -8.90
CA GLN A 150 15.54 -13.03 -10.24
C GLN A 150 14.01 -12.93 -10.34
N ALA A 151 13.27 -13.25 -9.27
CA ALA A 151 11.82 -13.11 -9.24
C ALA A 151 11.40 -11.64 -9.26
N ALA A 152 12.11 -10.77 -8.53
CA ALA A 152 11.88 -9.33 -8.56
C ALA A 152 12.12 -8.73 -9.95
N ASP A 153 13.25 -9.07 -10.59
CA ASP A 153 13.59 -8.61 -11.94
C ASP A 153 12.56 -9.10 -12.96
N ARG A 154 12.15 -10.37 -12.86
CA ARG A 154 11.14 -10.96 -13.74
C ARG A 154 9.79 -10.28 -13.60
N ALA A 155 9.38 -9.90 -12.39
CA ALA A 155 8.12 -9.19 -12.16
C ALA A 155 8.03 -7.85 -12.91
N HIS A 156 9.16 -7.18 -13.13
CA HIS A 156 9.20 -5.94 -13.93
C HIS A 156 9.13 -6.20 -15.44
N ALA A 157 9.68 -7.33 -15.90
CA ALA A 157 9.82 -7.65 -17.32
C ALA A 157 8.70 -8.57 -17.84
N CYS A 158 7.93 -9.22 -16.95
CA CYS A 158 6.95 -10.23 -17.33
C CYS A 158 5.76 -9.66 -18.09
N ALA A 159 5.23 -10.46 -19.03
CA ALA A 159 4.04 -10.08 -19.81
C ALA A 159 2.76 -10.08 -18.96
N CYS A 160 2.74 -10.84 -17.87
CA CYS A 160 1.57 -10.92 -16.98
C CYS A 160 1.26 -9.62 -16.22
N ARG A 161 2.23 -8.69 -16.07
CA ARG A 161 2.07 -7.34 -15.49
C ARG A 161 1.23 -7.32 -14.20
N PRO A 162 1.73 -7.85 -13.09
CA PRO A 162 1.01 -7.86 -11.83
C PRO A 162 0.75 -6.43 -11.34
N VAL A 163 -0.40 -6.20 -10.70
CA VAL A 163 -0.71 -4.92 -10.03
C VAL A 163 0.01 -4.78 -8.69
N ALA A 164 0.44 -5.90 -8.13
CA ALA A 164 1.23 -5.98 -6.92
C ALA A 164 2.23 -7.12 -7.03
N PHE A 165 3.45 -6.90 -6.53
CA PHE A 165 4.46 -7.93 -6.44
C PHE A 165 5.30 -7.74 -5.17
N ASP A 166 5.24 -8.71 -4.29
CA ASP A 166 5.91 -8.69 -2.99
C ASP A 166 6.83 -9.89 -2.83
N LEU A 167 7.86 -9.74 -2.02
CA LEU A 167 8.68 -10.83 -1.51
C LEU A 167 8.48 -10.94 0.00
N LEU A 168 8.07 -12.12 0.44
CA LEU A 168 7.85 -12.43 1.84
C LEU A 168 8.87 -13.45 2.33
N ALA A 169 9.46 -13.19 3.50
CA ALA A 169 10.21 -14.20 4.25
C ALA A 169 9.58 -14.32 5.65
N LEU A 170 9.12 -15.53 5.96
CA LEU A 170 8.50 -15.87 7.24
C LEU A 170 9.38 -16.88 7.98
N PRO A 171 9.69 -16.65 9.27
CA PRO A 171 10.49 -17.60 10.05
C PRO A 171 9.77 -18.95 10.18
N GLY A 172 10.54 -20.04 10.12
CA GLY A 172 10.00 -21.40 10.24
C GLY A 172 9.22 -21.91 9.03
N GLY A 173 9.14 -21.16 7.95
CA GLY A 173 8.53 -21.59 6.70
C GLY A 173 9.34 -22.66 5.96
N PRO A 174 8.70 -23.43 5.05
CA PRO A 174 9.37 -24.48 4.28
C PRO A 174 10.36 -23.93 3.24
N VAL A 175 10.27 -22.65 2.93
CA VAL A 175 11.15 -21.92 2.00
C VAL A 175 11.52 -20.58 2.59
N ALA A 176 12.74 -20.10 2.28
CA ALA A 176 13.20 -18.80 2.77
C ALA A 176 12.39 -17.63 2.19
N TRP A 177 11.93 -17.73 0.94
CA TRP A 177 11.22 -16.67 0.24
C TRP A 177 9.98 -17.16 -0.49
N THR A 178 8.90 -16.38 -0.40
CA THR A 178 7.68 -16.54 -1.20
C THR A 178 7.43 -15.24 -1.96
N ALA A 179 7.29 -15.32 -3.29
CA ALA A 179 6.81 -14.21 -4.09
C ALA A 179 5.29 -14.21 -4.10
N MET A 180 4.70 -13.03 -3.91
CA MET A 180 3.26 -12.80 -4.00
C MET A 180 2.98 -11.91 -5.21
N ALA A 181 2.13 -12.37 -6.12
CA ALA A 181 1.73 -11.58 -7.29
C ALA A 181 0.22 -11.37 -7.29
N GLY A 182 -0.21 -10.11 -7.39
CA GLY A 182 -1.63 -9.71 -7.42
C GLY A 182 -2.05 -9.27 -8.82
N PHE A 183 -3.28 -9.60 -9.21
CA PHE A 183 -3.91 -9.26 -10.48
C PHE A 183 -5.31 -8.72 -10.25
N GLU A 184 -5.72 -7.73 -11.05
CA GLU A 184 -7.03 -7.09 -10.97
C GLU A 184 -7.55 -6.75 -12.38
N GLY A 185 -8.84 -6.94 -12.62
CA GLY A 185 -9.48 -6.58 -13.89
C GLY A 185 -10.64 -7.47 -14.26
N GLU A 186 -10.93 -7.55 -15.55
CA GLU A 186 -11.96 -8.43 -16.09
C GLU A 186 -11.56 -9.90 -15.98
N ALA A 187 -12.53 -10.80 -15.74
CA ALA A 187 -12.28 -12.20 -15.47
C ALA A 187 -11.41 -12.92 -16.53
N PRO A 188 -11.62 -12.74 -17.86
CA PRO A 188 -10.77 -13.37 -18.86
C PRO A 188 -9.33 -12.87 -18.83
N ALA A 189 -9.13 -11.57 -18.56
CA ALA A 189 -7.81 -10.96 -18.49
C ALA A 189 -7.05 -11.47 -17.26
N VAL A 190 -7.70 -11.50 -16.09
CA VAL A 190 -7.10 -12.01 -14.85
C VAL A 190 -6.76 -13.50 -14.98
N ALA A 191 -7.64 -14.32 -15.57
CA ALA A 191 -7.37 -15.73 -15.81
C ALA A 191 -6.12 -15.93 -16.70
N TRP A 192 -5.99 -15.16 -17.77
CA TRP A 192 -4.82 -15.18 -18.64
C TRP A 192 -3.55 -14.74 -17.89
N GLN A 193 -3.62 -13.65 -17.12
CA GLN A 193 -2.48 -13.15 -16.33
C GLN A 193 -2.00 -14.20 -15.31
N VAL A 194 -2.92 -14.86 -14.61
CA VAL A 194 -2.62 -15.93 -13.66
C VAL A 194 -1.93 -17.11 -14.36
N ALA A 195 -2.47 -17.58 -15.48
CA ALA A 195 -1.87 -18.66 -16.26
C ALA A 195 -0.46 -18.28 -16.77
N LYS A 196 -0.33 -17.05 -17.28
CA LYS A 196 0.92 -16.51 -17.79
C LYS A 196 1.97 -16.38 -16.68
N ALA A 197 1.58 -15.90 -15.50
CA ALA A 197 2.48 -15.80 -14.35
C ALA A 197 2.99 -17.18 -13.92
N LYS A 198 2.13 -18.20 -13.84
CA LYS A 198 2.54 -19.57 -13.53
C LYS A 198 3.57 -20.09 -14.52
N ASP A 199 3.41 -19.81 -15.81
CA ASP A 199 4.36 -20.21 -16.85
C ASP A 199 5.69 -19.43 -16.75
N GLU A 200 5.61 -18.10 -16.63
CA GLU A 200 6.79 -17.24 -16.59
C GLU A 200 7.65 -17.44 -15.34
N PHE A 201 7.09 -17.84 -14.21
CA PHE A 201 7.83 -18.03 -12.96
C PHE A 201 8.16 -19.50 -12.64
N LYS A 202 7.75 -20.47 -13.45
CA LYS A 202 7.88 -21.92 -13.17
C LYS A 202 9.29 -22.40 -12.84
N ASP A 203 10.31 -21.82 -13.48
CA ASP A 203 11.72 -22.18 -13.26
C ASP A 203 12.27 -21.63 -11.93
N LEU A 204 11.64 -20.60 -11.35
CA LEU A 204 12.01 -19.98 -10.08
C LEU A 204 11.29 -20.59 -8.88
N VAL A 205 10.14 -21.24 -9.11
CA VAL A 205 9.27 -21.76 -8.05
C VAL A 205 9.77 -23.12 -7.53
N HIS A 206 9.67 -23.30 -6.21
CA HIS A 206 9.87 -24.56 -5.50
C HIS A 206 8.51 -25.16 -5.12
N GLY A 207 8.18 -26.32 -5.68
CA GLY A 207 6.88 -26.95 -5.41
C GLY A 207 5.72 -26.33 -6.19
N GLN A 208 4.59 -26.14 -5.54
CA GLN A 208 3.35 -25.70 -6.17
C GLN A 208 3.06 -24.21 -5.97
N VAL A 209 2.56 -23.55 -7.01
CA VAL A 209 1.97 -22.21 -6.92
C VAL A 209 0.58 -22.31 -6.30
N ILE A 210 0.30 -21.46 -5.31
CA ILE A 210 -0.96 -21.44 -4.57
C ILE A 210 -1.75 -20.21 -4.98
N GLU A 211 -3.00 -20.42 -5.38
CA GLU A 211 -3.95 -19.31 -5.57
C GLU A 211 -4.54 -18.92 -4.21
N CYS A 212 -4.32 -17.67 -3.81
CA CYS A 212 -4.79 -17.16 -2.54
C CYS A 212 -6.08 -16.36 -2.70
N GLN A 213 -6.97 -16.47 -1.73
CA GLN A 213 -8.15 -15.60 -1.68
C GLN A 213 -7.73 -14.16 -1.36
N PRO A 214 -8.26 -13.14 -2.06
CA PRO A 214 -7.90 -11.74 -1.83
C PRO A 214 -8.02 -11.31 -0.37
N ASN A 215 -9.11 -11.68 0.30
CA ASN A 215 -9.35 -11.34 1.71
C ASN A 215 -8.27 -11.92 2.66
N SER A 216 -7.71 -13.10 2.34
CA SER A 216 -6.63 -13.69 3.12
C SER A 216 -5.33 -12.90 2.97
N VAL A 217 -5.07 -12.35 1.78
CA VAL A 217 -3.90 -11.51 1.53
C VAL A 217 -4.06 -10.15 2.21
N ASP A 218 -5.25 -9.55 2.15
CA ASP A 218 -5.55 -8.29 2.84
C ASP A 218 -5.41 -8.44 4.36
N ALA A 219 -5.88 -9.56 4.93
CA ALA A 219 -5.73 -9.88 6.35
C ALA A 219 -4.26 -10.08 6.75
N MET A 220 -3.48 -10.75 5.91
CA MET A 220 -2.04 -10.93 6.13
C MET A 220 -1.31 -9.58 6.10
N ALA A 221 -1.60 -8.72 5.11
CA ALA A 221 -1.01 -7.40 5.01
C ALA A 221 -1.33 -6.54 6.25
N THR A 222 -2.57 -6.62 6.75
CA THR A 222 -2.98 -5.95 7.99
C THR A 222 -2.19 -6.51 9.18
N LYS A 223 -2.05 -7.82 9.30
CA LYS A 223 -1.30 -8.46 10.39
C LYS A 223 0.19 -8.08 10.38
N LEU A 224 0.81 -8.03 9.20
CA LEU A 224 2.21 -7.59 9.05
C LEU A 224 2.40 -6.10 9.36
N ALA A 225 1.34 -5.30 9.31
CA ALA A 225 1.36 -3.90 9.70
C ALA A 225 1.01 -3.68 11.18
N ASP A 226 0.54 -4.72 11.88
CA ASP A 226 0.16 -4.63 13.30
C ASP A 226 1.41 -4.58 14.18
N ARG A 227 1.70 -3.37 14.66
CA ARG A 227 2.81 -3.09 15.57
C ARG A 227 2.44 -3.34 17.03
N THR A 228 1.21 -3.73 17.31
CA THR A 228 0.72 -3.98 18.67
C THR A 228 0.75 -5.46 19.05
N ASP A 229 1.10 -6.35 18.12
CA ASP A 229 1.29 -7.77 18.43
C ASP A 229 2.54 -7.92 19.31
N PRO A 230 2.40 -8.40 20.55
CA PRO A 230 3.52 -8.56 21.49
C PRO A 230 4.57 -9.56 21.02
N ALA A 231 4.27 -10.40 20.02
CA ALA A 231 5.24 -11.31 19.40
C ALA A 231 6.28 -10.55 18.55
N TYR A 232 6.06 -9.25 18.30
CA TYR A 232 6.94 -8.43 17.48
C TYR A 232 7.53 -7.29 18.29
N GLY A 233 8.85 -7.31 18.50
CA GLY A 233 9.55 -6.28 19.24
C GLY A 233 9.55 -4.91 18.56
N SER A 234 9.83 -4.86 17.27
CA SER A 234 9.91 -3.61 16.52
C SER A 234 9.60 -3.82 15.03
N VAL A 235 9.10 -2.78 14.37
CA VAL A 235 8.92 -2.75 12.90
C VAL A 235 9.81 -1.66 12.32
N ALA A 236 10.74 -2.05 11.45
CA ALA A 236 11.56 -1.14 10.67
C ALA A 236 11.02 -1.02 9.24
N ALA A 237 11.08 0.19 8.69
CA ALA A 237 10.80 0.44 7.28
C ALA A 237 12.05 1.02 6.62
N LEU A 238 12.50 0.38 5.56
CA LEU A 238 13.69 0.75 4.80
C LEU A 238 13.27 1.18 3.39
N GLY A 239 13.86 2.26 2.90
CA GLY A 239 13.71 2.72 1.52
C GLY A 239 15.02 2.56 0.75
N CYS A 240 14.94 2.06 -0.48
CA CYS A 240 16.09 1.93 -1.36
C CYS A 240 15.67 2.06 -2.84
N LEU A 241 16.62 1.99 -3.75
CA LEU A 241 16.29 1.85 -5.17
C LEU A 241 15.58 0.52 -5.42
N PRO A 242 14.55 0.47 -6.28
CA PRO A 242 13.81 -0.75 -6.59
C PRO A 242 14.68 -1.94 -6.93
N GLY A 243 15.70 -1.80 -7.79
CA GLY A 243 16.63 -2.85 -8.18
C GLY A 243 17.55 -3.35 -7.06
N ARG A 244 17.55 -2.71 -5.89
CA ARG A 244 18.34 -3.12 -4.71
C ARG A 244 17.47 -3.74 -3.61
N ALA A 245 16.16 -3.69 -3.76
CA ALA A 245 15.25 -4.06 -2.68
C ALA A 245 15.32 -5.56 -2.32
N ALA A 246 15.41 -6.43 -3.31
CA ALA A 246 15.51 -7.87 -3.08
C ALA A 246 16.80 -8.25 -2.34
N ASP A 247 17.93 -7.69 -2.76
CA ASP A 247 19.24 -7.95 -2.13
C ASP A 247 19.30 -7.39 -0.72
N LEU A 248 18.81 -6.16 -0.52
CA LEU A 248 18.78 -5.54 0.80
C LEU A 248 17.86 -6.31 1.76
N ALA A 249 16.71 -6.78 1.27
CA ALA A 249 15.79 -7.59 2.04
C ALA A 249 16.42 -8.92 2.49
N ALA A 250 17.18 -9.57 1.59
CA ALA A 250 17.91 -10.80 1.91
C ALA A 250 19.02 -10.56 2.91
N ARG A 251 19.71 -9.42 2.81
CA ARG A 251 20.73 -9.03 3.79
C ARG A 251 20.11 -8.78 5.17
N VAL A 252 19.01 -8.04 5.26
CA VAL A 252 18.32 -7.84 6.54
C VAL A 252 17.89 -9.16 7.17
N LEU A 253 17.37 -10.11 6.36
CA LEU A 253 17.01 -11.44 6.85
C LEU A 253 18.22 -12.22 7.39
N SER A 254 19.39 -12.08 6.73
CA SER A 254 20.64 -12.72 7.16
C SER A 254 21.20 -12.12 8.46
N ASP A 255 21.15 -10.78 8.54
CA ASP A 255 21.70 -10.04 9.69
C ASP A 255 20.80 -10.14 10.92
N ILE A 256 19.49 -10.36 10.74
CA ILE A 256 18.48 -10.47 11.82
C ILE A 256 17.73 -11.81 11.67
N PRO A 257 18.29 -12.91 12.18
CA PRO A 257 17.63 -14.21 12.15
C PRO A 257 16.28 -14.20 12.87
N GLY A 258 15.24 -14.73 12.23
CA GLY A 258 13.88 -14.72 12.78
C GLY A 258 13.06 -13.49 12.43
N ALA A 259 13.62 -12.51 11.74
CA ALA A 259 12.84 -11.39 11.23
C ALA A 259 11.79 -11.84 10.20
N VAL A 260 10.62 -11.19 10.22
CA VAL A 260 9.64 -11.29 9.13
C VAL A 260 9.92 -10.18 8.13
N ILE A 261 10.16 -10.51 6.89
CA ILE A 261 10.42 -9.53 5.84
C ILE A 261 9.26 -9.45 4.87
N HIS A 262 8.78 -8.23 4.63
CA HIS A 262 7.85 -7.91 3.56
C HIS A 262 8.50 -6.84 2.67
N ALA A 263 9.05 -7.26 1.55
CA ALA A 263 9.67 -6.36 0.58
C ALA A 263 8.74 -6.12 -0.61
N LEU A 264 8.68 -4.88 -1.05
CA LEU A 264 7.98 -4.41 -2.23
C LEU A 264 9.02 -3.96 -3.28
N PRO A 265 9.59 -4.90 -4.06
CA PRO A 265 10.73 -4.59 -4.93
C PRO A 265 10.42 -3.48 -5.92
N GLY A 266 9.22 -3.49 -6.53
CA GLY A 266 8.80 -2.48 -7.49
C GLY A 266 8.75 -1.04 -6.98
N SER A 267 8.77 -0.85 -5.66
CA SER A 267 8.75 0.47 -5.03
C SER A 267 9.95 0.76 -4.12
N GLY A 268 10.87 -0.20 -3.98
CA GLY A 268 12.06 -0.02 -3.14
C GLY A 268 11.75 0.09 -1.64
N VAL A 269 10.63 -0.50 -1.18
CA VAL A 269 10.23 -0.46 0.23
C VAL A 269 10.39 -1.85 0.85
N ILE A 270 11.01 -1.91 2.01
CA ILE A 270 11.17 -3.13 2.81
C ILE A 270 10.63 -2.85 4.19
N LYS A 271 9.75 -3.71 4.67
CA LYS A 271 9.28 -3.73 6.06
C LYS A 271 9.86 -4.96 6.73
N ALA A 272 10.55 -4.74 7.84
CA ALA A 272 11.11 -5.81 8.65
C ALA A 272 10.44 -5.78 10.03
N VAL A 273 9.84 -6.90 10.41
CA VAL A 273 9.35 -7.12 11.77
C VAL A 273 10.45 -7.85 12.53
N ILE A 274 10.99 -7.18 13.53
CA ILE A 274 12.17 -7.62 14.28
C ILE A 274 11.68 -8.35 15.53
N PRO A 275 12.19 -9.56 15.84
CA PRO A 275 11.82 -10.29 17.05
C PRO A 275 12.14 -9.49 18.32
N GLU A 276 11.35 -9.71 19.38
CA GLU A 276 11.62 -9.13 20.68
C GLU A 276 13.00 -9.60 21.21
N GLY A 277 13.72 -8.69 21.87
CA GLY A 277 15.06 -8.99 22.43
C GLY A 277 16.22 -8.87 21.43
N THR A 278 15.95 -8.54 20.17
CA THR A 278 17.02 -8.25 19.20
C THR A 278 17.63 -6.87 19.51
N ASP A 279 18.96 -6.78 19.68
CA ASP A 279 19.64 -5.48 19.82
C ASP A 279 19.61 -4.75 18.47
N PRO A 280 18.92 -3.60 18.35
CA PRO A 280 18.86 -2.86 17.10
C PRO A 280 20.19 -2.24 16.66
N ARG A 281 21.25 -2.38 17.48
CA ARG A 281 22.60 -1.88 17.20
C ARG A 281 23.59 -2.98 16.81
N ALA A 282 23.16 -4.26 16.85
CA ALA A 282 23.99 -5.41 16.51
C ALA A 282 24.25 -5.59 15.00
#